data_d459c8fa05876cd8739d30b91bcb5e53
#
_entry.id   d459c8fa05876cd8739d30b91bcb5e53
#
_cell.length_a   1.000
_cell.length_b   1.000
_cell.length_c   1.000
_cell.angle_alpha   90.00
_cell.angle_beta   90.00
_cell.angle_gamma   90.00
#
_symmetry.space_group_name_H-M   'P 1'
#
loop_
_entity.id
_entity.type
_entity.pdbx_description
1 polymer ?
#
loop_
_entity_poly.entity_id
_entity_poly.type
_entity_poly.pdbx_seq_one_letter_code
_entity_poly.pdbx_strand_id
1 'polypeptide(L)'
;MSPTPPHADLPDIAPAVQRDVARLAASPEVRSAFNWLRTHEPQLTQWQMEMARIAAPPFGESARGAWLAERFRQVGLDDVRIDDVGNVFGSHPGFMGYGVGQRYVALSAHIDTVFPASTPLNIRQQGSRLYGPGVSDNGAGVTAMLGIAALLRSVRLRHALPLVFIGNVGEEGEGDLRGMRHIFSTPRWKDSIAYSVVLDGAGSDTVVAEALGSRRFEVIVRGPGGHSWSDFGAPNPVVILAKAIDTFTAAPVPTGPKTTFNIGVIRGGTSVNSIPESASMKVDIRSTSMAEMERLEQTLRLALNRAVEDETMAAEMRSSLQKRPSGVHCEVIPIGNRPAGELAAGARILHAIRAVDAQLNNAAQVQRASTDANIPLSLGQEAIAIGGGGSGGGAHTLQEWFDSNGRELGLKRILLTLLALAGAGDSGAGGSGE
;
A
#
# COMPACT_ATOMS: atom_id res chain seq x y z
N MET A 1 -16.18 -13.60 -0.99
CA MET A 1 -14.71 -13.85 -0.93
C MET A 1 -14.52 -15.34 -0.76
N SER A 2 -13.95 -16.04 -1.76
CA SER A 2 -13.55 -17.45 -1.59
C SER A 2 -12.30 -17.49 -0.69
N PRO A 3 -12.22 -18.40 0.28
CA PRO A 3 -11.04 -18.49 1.14
C PRO A 3 -9.81 -18.78 0.28
N THR A 4 -8.80 -17.95 0.44
CA THR A 4 -7.44 -18.22 -0.09
C THR A 4 -6.99 -19.57 0.48
N PRO A 5 -6.36 -20.46 -0.30
CA PRO A 5 -5.85 -21.71 0.24
C PRO A 5 -4.88 -21.42 1.40
N PRO A 6 -4.89 -22.25 2.45
CA PRO A 6 -3.99 -22.07 3.57
C PRO A 6 -2.55 -22.02 3.05
N HIS A 7 -1.80 -21.04 3.53
CA HIS A 7 -0.37 -20.95 3.26
C HIS A 7 0.30 -22.27 3.66
N ALA A 8 1.26 -22.72 2.85
CA ALA A 8 2.17 -23.82 3.21
C ALA A 8 2.63 -23.61 4.67
N ASP A 9 2.76 -24.69 5.42
CA ASP A 9 3.10 -24.70 6.85
C ASP A 9 4.24 -23.71 7.11
N LEU A 10 3.88 -22.58 7.74
CA LEU A 10 4.88 -21.60 8.16
C LEU A 10 5.79 -22.27 9.18
N PRO A 11 7.12 -22.05 9.11
CA PRO A 11 8.05 -22.66 10.06
C PRO A 11 7.70 -22.26 11.49
N ASP A 12 8.01 -23.11 12.44
CA ASP A 12 7.84 -22.83 13.86
C ASP A 12 8.53 -21.51 14.25
N ILE A 13 7.94 -20.80 15.20
CA ILE A 13 8.54 -19.56 15.71
C ILE A 13 9.90 -19.89 16.34
N ALA A 14 10.95 -19.19 15.91
CA ALA A 14 12.28 -19.38 16.48
C ALA A 14 12.26 -19.21 18.00
N PRO A 15 12.67 -20.24 18.80
CA PRO A 15 12.54 -20.20 20.27
C PRO A 15 13.25 -19.02 20.93
N ALA A 16 14.34 -18.54 20.34
CA ALA A 16 15.05 -17.35 20.84
C ALA A 16 14.17 -16.09 20.74
N VAL A 17 13.51 -15.88 19.59
CA VAL A 17 12.61 -14.75 19.38
C VAL A 17 11.42 -14.79 20.32
N GLN A 18 10.86 -15.99 20.55
CA GLN A 18 9.75 -16.18 21.48
C GLN A 18 10.13 -15.81 22.93
N ARG A 19 11.32 -16.25 23.39
CA ARG A 19 11.85 -15.87 24.71
C ARG A 19 12.10 -14.37 24.81
N ASP A 20 12.64 -13.73 23.78
CA ASP A 20 12.92 -12.29 23.77
C ASP A 20 11.62 -11.48 23.85
N VAL A 21 10.60 -11.84 23.10
CA VAL A 21 9.28 -11.19 23.15
C VAL A 21 8.62 -11.38 24.51
N ALA A 22 8.68 -12.57 25.10
CA ALA A 22 8.13 -12.82 26.43
C ALA A 22 8.84 -11.98 27.52
N ARG A 23 10.18 -11.88 27.46
CA ARG A 23 10.98 -11.02 28.34
C ARG A 23 10.62 -9.55 28.20
N LEU A 24 10.49 -9.06 26.95
CA LEU A 24 10.05 -7.69 26.66
C LEU A 24 8.68 -7.39 27.28
N ALA A 25 7.68 -8.24 27.00
CA ALA A 25 6.33 -8.06 27.50
C ALA A 25 6.23 -8.09 29.04
N ALA A 26 7.14 -8.79 29.69
CA ALA A 26 7.21 -8.88 31.16
C ALA A 26 7.92 -7.67 31.80
N SER A 27 8.65 -6.84 31.04
CA SER A 27 9.42 -5.73 31.61
C SER A 27 8.51 -4.64 32.22
N PRO A 28 8.94 -3.98 33.31
CA PRO A 28 8.19 -2.88 33.92
C PRO A 28 7.93 -1.73 32.97
N GLU A 29 8.91 -1.42 32.12
CA GLU A 29 8.83 -0.33 31.15
C GLU A 29 7.75 -0.61 30.11
N VAL A 30 7.68 -1.82 29.55
CA VAL A 30 6.65 -2.21 28.58
C VAL A 30 5.27 -2.25 29.24
N ARG A 31 5.16 -2.71 30.51
CA ARG A 31 3.89 -2.62 31.23
C ARG A 31 3.44 -1.17 31.45
N SER A 32 4.38 -0.28 31.78
CA SER A 32 4.09 1.17 31.85
C SER A 32 3.63 1.72 30.50
N ALA A 33 4.28 1.31 29.42
CA ALA A 33 3.88 1.64 28.04
C ALA A 33 2.46 1.18 27.71
N PHE A 34 2.10 -0.03 28.06
CA PHE A 34 0.73 -0.55 27.86
C PHE A 34 -0.31 0.25 28.62
N ASN A 35 0.01 0.67 29.86
CA ASN A 35 -0.89 1.53 30.62
C ASN A 35 -1.04 2.92 29.96
N TRP A 36 0.05 3.47 29.46
CA TRP A 36 0.03 4.74 28.71
C TRP A 36 -0.89 4.65 27.49
N LEU A 37 -0.78 3.61 26.67
CA LEU A 37 -1.64 3.37 25.50
C LEU A 37 -3.12 3.39 25.86
N ARG A 38 -3.49 2.69 26.93
CA ARG A 38 -4.87 2.61 27.43
C ARG A 38 -5.41 3.96 27.87
N THR A 39 -4.60 4.79 28.55
CA THR A 39 -5.04 6.06 29.12
C THR A 39 -5.07 7.21 28.12
N HIS A 40 -4.40 7.08 26.95
CA HIS A 40 -4.32 8.13 25.94
C HIS A 40 -5.24 7.89 24.72
N GLU A 41 -6.15 6.92 24.80
CA GLU A 41 -7.13 6.68 23.72
C GLU A 41 -7.93 7.94 23.30
N PRO A 42 -8.39 8.83 24.23
CA PRO A 42 -9.08 10.06 23.82
C PRO A 42 -8.22 10.98 22.96
N GLN A 43 -6.92 11.08 23.27
CA GLN A 43 -5.98 11.88 22.48
C GLN A 43 -5.75 11.29 21.08
N LEU A 44 -5.63 9.96 20.98
CA LEU A 44 -5.49 9.27 19.71
C LEU A 44 -6.72 9.48 18.83
N THR A 45 -7.91 9.33 19.39
CA THR A 45 -9.17 9.59 18.70
C THR A 45 -9.27 11.04 18.21
N GLN A 46 -8.84 12.01 19.02
CA GLN A 46 -8.80 13.41 18.61
C GLN A 46 -7.86 13.61 17.41
N TRP A 47 -6.64 13.10 17.44
CA TRP A 47 -5.68 13.22 16.34
C TRP A 47 -6.21 12.59 15.04
N GLN A 48 -6.87 11.44 15.15
CA GLN A 48 -7.49 10.78 13.99
C GLN A 48 -8.57 11.64 13.35
N MET A 49 -9.42 12.27 14.16
CA MET A 49 -10.46 13.17 13.68
C MET A 49 -9.88 14.45 13.05
N GLU A 50 -8.85 15.03 13.67
CA GLU A 50 -8.17 16.23 13.14
C GLU A 50 -7.58 15.92 11.75
N MET A 51 -6.82 14.84 11.64
CA MET A 51 -6.19 14.42 10.39
C MET A 51 -7.22 14.11 9.30
N ALA A 52 -8.27 13.36 9.62
CA ALA A 52 -9.29 12.98 8.66
C ALA A 52 -10.08 14.18 8.08
N ARG A 53 -10.05 15.33 8.75
CA ARG A 53 -10.64 16.59 8.23
C ARG A 53 -9.75 17.33 7.23
N ILE A 54 -8.54 16.85 6.98
CA ILE A 54 -7.61 17.45 6.03
C ILE A 54 -7.65 16.60 4.76
N ALA A 55 -8.12 17.18 3.65
CA ALA A 55 -8.13 16.48 2.36
C ALA A 55 -6.69 16.13 1.91
N ALA A 56 -6.52 14.91 1.41
CA ALA A 56 -5.24 14.42 0.95
C ALA A 56 -5.40 13.38 -0.18
N PRO A 57 -5.94 13.75 -1.34
CA PRO A 57 -5.88 12.86 -2.50
C PRO A 57 -4.43 12.64 -2.92
N PRO A 58 -4.11 11.57 -3.70
CA PRO A 58 -2.81 11.43 -4.32
C PRO A 58 -2.39 12.71 -5.04
N PHE A 59 -1.13 13.16 -4.84
CA PHE A 59 -0.56 14.44 -5.28
C PHE A 59 -1.11 15.70 -4.59
N GLY A 60 -2.04 15.55 -3.63
CA GLY A 60 -2.63 16.66 -2.85
C GLY A 60 -2.40 16.55 -1.35
N GLU A 61 -1.38 15.82 -0.90
CA GLU A 61 -1.14 15.45 0.50
C GLU A 61 -0.46 16.54 1.34
N SER A 62 -0.01 17.64 0.73
CA SER A 62 0.87 18.63 1.35
C SER A 62 0.34 19.19 2.70
N ALA A 63 -0.96 19.50 2.79
CA ALA A 63 -1.56 20.01 4.01
C ALA A 63 -1.57 18.99 5.15
N ARG A 64 -1.87 17.71 4.82
CA ARG A 64 -1.84 16.62 5.79
C ARG A 64 -0.41 16.27 6.20
N GLY A 65 0.54 16.30 5.26
CA GLY A 65 1.97 16.15 5.52
C GLY A 65 2.51 17.21 6.47
N ALA A 66 2.15 18.48 6.27
CA ALA A 66 2.53 19.58 7.16
C ALA A 66 1.94 19.39 8.58
N TRP A 67 0.67 18.97 8.68
CA TRP A 67 0.04 18.63 9.96
C TRP A 67 0.79 17.50 10.67
N LEU A 68 1.13 16.42 9.96
CA LEU A 68 1.87 15.30 10.53
C LEU A 68 3.27 15.69 10.99
N ALA A 69 4.00 16.47 10.19
CA ALA A 69 5.33 16.96 10.55
C ALA A 69 5.29 17.80 11.85
N GLU A 70 4.27 18.64 12.01
CA GLU A 70 4.09 19.40 13.25
C GLU A 70 3.78 18.48 14.45
N ARG A 71 2.94 17.43 14.26
CA ARG A 71 2.69 16.43 15.31
C ARG A 71 3.96 15.66 15.67
N PHE A 72 4.79 15.27 14.70
CA PHE A 72 6.08 14.62 14.97
C PHE A 72 7.00 15.49 15.83
N ARG A 73 7.07 16.82 15.58
CA ARG A 73 7.82 17.74 16.43
C ARG A 73 7.26 17.81 17.85
N GLN A 74 5.93 17.94 17.98
CA GLN A 74 5.24 18.03 19.27
C GLN A 74 5.44 16.78 20.14
N VAL A 75 5.44 15.59 19.53
CA VAL A 75 5.74 14.34 20.24
C VAL A 75 7.24 14.09 20.43
N GLY A 76 8.10 15.00 19.98
CA GLY A 76 9.53 15.02 20.26
C GLY A 76 10.35 14.05 19.44
N LEU A 77 9.97 13.77 18.20
CA LEU A 77 10.85 13.07 17.26
C LEU A 77 11.97 13.98 16.76
N ASP A 78 13.14 13.38 16.52
CA ASP A 78 14.30 14.04 15.95
C ASP A 78 14.21 14.06 14.41
N ASP A 79 15.02 14.91 13.77
CA ASP A 79 15.19 15.01 12.31
C ASP A 79 13.84 15.04 11.54
N VAL A 80 12.88 15.82 12.06
CA VAL A 80 11.57 15.96 11.43
C VAL A 80 11.68 16.80 10.15
N ARG A 81 11.38 16.18 9.02
CA ARG A 81 11.45 16.82 7.70
C ARG A 81 10.40 16.24 6.74
N ILE A 82 10.17 16.96 5.67
CA ILE A 82 9.39 16.53 4.51
C ILE A 82 10.37 16.42 3.33
N ASP A 83 10.32 15.33 2.59
CA ASP A 83 11.16 15.15 1.39
C ASP A 83 10.53 15.78 0.13
N ASP A 84 11.26 15.69 -1.00
CA ASP A 84 10.89 16.33 -2.26
C ASP A 84 9.59 15.77 -2.88
N VAL A 85 9.17 14.56 -2.49
CA VAL A 85 7.90 13.97 -2.96
C VAL A 85 6.76 14.11 -1.95
N GLY A 86 7.06 14.63 -0.73
CA GLY A 86 6.06 14.91 0.31
C GLY A 86 6.01 13.88 1.43
N ASN A 87 6.89 12.86 1.48
CA ASN A 87 6.98 11.96 2.63
C ASN A 87 7.44 12.71 3.87
N VAL A 88 6.83 12.43 5.00
CA VAL A 88 7.14 13.03 6.30
C VAL A 88 7.97 12.07 7.12
N PHE A 89 9.13 12.49 7.59
CA PHE A 89 10.01 11.69 8.42
C PHE A 89 10.12 12.26 9.82
N GLY A 90 10.34 11.38 10.79
CA GLY A 90 10.80 11.71 12.13
C GLY A 90 11.55 10.51 12.68
N SER A 91 12.52 10.70 13.55
CA SER A 91 13.38 9.63 14.08
C SER A 91 13.34 9.58 15.60
N HIS A 92 13.53 8.39 16.16
CA HIS A 92 13.76 8.19 17.59
C HIS A 92 15.07 7.41 17.77
N PRO A 93 16.04 7.96 18.53
CA PRO A 93 17.34 7.33 18.68
C PRO A 93 17.24 6.02 19.45
N GLY A 94 17.96 4.99 18.99
CA GLY A 94 18.30 3.85 19.83
C GLY A 94 19.40 4.24 20.85
N PHE A 95 19.66 3.37 21.81
CA PHE A 95 20.73 3.64 22.78
C PHE A 95 22.13 3.64 22.13
N MET A 96 22.29 3.07 20.94
CA MET A 96 23.52 3.16 20.13
C MET A 96 23.66 4.51 19.40
N GLY A 97 22.67 5.38 19.50
CA GLY A 97 22.64 6.67 18.81
C GLY A 97 22.48 6.55 17.30
N TYR A 98 22.82 7.65 16.62
CA TYR A 98 22.88 7.72 15.15
C TYR A 98 24.33 7.65 14.70
N GLY A 99 24.71 6.64 13.91
CA GLY A 99 26.06 6.46 13.39
C GLY A 99 26.11 6.28 11.88
N VAL A 100 27.30 6.41 11.30
CA VAL A 100 27.54 6.07 9.88
C VAL A 100 27.32 4.56 9.70
N GLY A 101 26.53 4.18 8.68
CA GLY A 101 26.16 2.78 8.44
C GLY A 101 25.06 2.26 9.39
N GLN A 102 24.41 3.16 10.13
CA GLN A 102 23.33 2.80 11.05
C GLN A 102 22.12 2.20 10.30
N ARG A 103 21.61 1.09 10.82
CA ARG A 103 20.37 0.47 10.35
C ARG A 103 19.20 0.92 11.21
N TYR A 104 18.03 1.03 10.58
CA TYR A 104 16.78 1.50 11.20
C TYR A 104 15.71 0.43 11.14
N VAL A 105 14.79 0.49 12.10
CA VAL A 105 13.47 -0.13 11.96
C VAL A 105 12.49 0.97 11.54
N ALA A 106 11.88 0.82 10.38
CA ALA A 106 10.89 1.77 9.89
C ALA A 106 9.47 1.38 10.33
N LEU A 107 8.72 2.38 10.80
CA LEU A 107 7.27 2.32 10.98
C LEU A 107 6.64 3.34 10.03
N SER A 108 5.89 2.88 9.05
CA SER A 108 5.27 3.73 8.03
C SER A 108 3.76 3.61 8.00
N ALA A 109 3.09 4.66 7.56
CA ALA A 109 1.67 4.70 7.25
C ALA A 109 1.43 5.71 6.15
N HIS A 110 0.66 5.38 5.11
CA HIS A 110 0.33 6.36 4.08
C HIS A 110 -0.62 7.42 4.61
N ILE A 111 -0.46 8.64 4.10
CA ILE A 111 -1.24 9.79 4.53
C ILE A 111 -2.29 10.25 3.51
N ASP A 112 -2.27 9.68 2.32
CA ASP A 112 -3.27 9.95 1.29
C ASP A 112 -4.54 9.11 1.46
N THR A 113 -5.56 9.45 0.69
CA THR A 113 -6.84 8.74 0.60
C THR A 113 -7.34 8.76 -0.83
N VAL A 114 -8.21 7.81 -1.20
CA VAL A 114 -8.83 7.75 -2.54
C VAL A 114 -9.77 8.93 -2.85
N PHE A 115 -10.12 9.74 -1.85
CA PHE A 115 -11.17 10.75 -1.97
C PHE A 115 -10.64 12.03 -2.64
N PRO A 116 -11.31 12.54 -3.70
CA PRO A 116 -11.00 13.85 -4.28
C PRO A 116 -11.02 14.98 -3.24
N ALA A 117 -10.23 16.02 -3.45
CA ALA A 117 -10.15 17.18 -2.54
C ALA A 117 -11.51 17.89 -2.32
N SER A 118 -12.43 17.77 -3.25
CA SER A 118 -13.79 18.32 -3.16
C SER A 118 -14.74 17.50 -2.29
N THR A 119 -14.32 16.31 -1.82
CA THR A 119 -15.17 15.44 -0.99
C THR A 119 -15.45 16.08 0.36
N PRO A 120 -16.73 16.18 0.80
CA PRO A 120 -17.06 16.70 2.11
C PRO A 120 -16.54 15.79 3.23
N LEU A 121 -15.62 16.28 4.05
CA LEU A 121 -14.99 15.53 5.15
C LEU A 121 -15.78 15.74 6.45
N ASN A 122 -17.02 15.27 6.49
CA ASN A 122 -17.92 15.35 7.64
C ASN A 122 -17.59 14.26 8.67
N ILE A 123 -16.47 14.41 9.40
CA ILE A 123 -16.02 13.45 10.39
C ILE A 123 -16.87 13.56 11.66
N ARG A 124 -17.53 12.47 12.05
CA ARG A 124 -18.42 12.37 13.21
C ARG A 124 -17.97 11.30 14.17
N GLN A 125 -18.20 11.52 15.46
CA GLN A 125 -17.97 10.54 16.51
C GLN A 125 -19.28 10.12 17.17
N GLN A 126 -19.48 8.83 17.40
CA GLN A 126 -20.56 8.25 18.18
C GLN A 126 -19.99 7.17 19.10
N GLY A 127 -19.87 7.48 20.39
CA GLY A 127 -19.21 6.56 21.33
C GLY A 127 -17.75 6.30 20.93
N SER A 128 -17.40 5.05 20.75
CA SER A 128 -16.07 4.60 20.30
C SER A 128 -15.88 4.69 18.77
N ARG A 129 -16.93 4.98 18.00
CA ARG A 129 -16.89 4.96 16.54
C ARG A 129 -16.69 6.33 15.93
N LEU A 130 -15.81 6.39 14.94
CA LEU A 130 -15.65 7.49 14.00
C LEU A 130 -16.28 7.11 12.67
N TYR A 131 -16.91 8.07 12.01
CA TYR A 131 -17.51 7.92 10.68
C TYR A 131 -17.02 9.04 9.77
N GLY A 132 -16.63 8.68 8.58
CA GLY A 132 -16.24 9.62 7.53
C GLY A 132 -15.06 9.11 6.70
N PRO A 133 -14.81 9.75 5.55
CA PRO A 133 -13.75 9.35 4.63
C PRO A 133 -12.36 9.32 5.27
N GLY A 134 -11.61 8.23 5.09
CA GLY A 134 -10.23 8.10 5.55
C GLY A 134 -10.04 7.96 7.07
N VAL A 135 -11.13 7.68 7.84
CA VAL A 135 -11.00 7.46 9.29
C VAL A 135 -10.38 6.11 9.62
N SER A 136 -10.51 5.12 8.75
CA SER A 136 -9.92 3.78 8.88
C SER A 136 -8.73 3.63 7.96
N ASP A 137 -8.92 3.90 6.68
CA ASP A 137 -7.92 3.80 5.64
C ASP A 137 -7.43 5.21 5.21
N ASN A 138 -6.27 5.69 5.68
CA ASN A 138 -5.39 5.07 6.66
C ASN A 138 -5.31 5.89 7.97
N GLY A 139 -6.45 6.43 8.40
CA GLY A 139 -6.55 7.16 9.67
C GLY A 139 -6.13 6.32 10.87
N ALA A 140 -6.44 5.03 10.86
CA ALA A 140 -6.04 4.11 11.91
C ALA A 140 -4.51 3.94 11.97
N GLY A 141 -3.86 3.69 10.83
CA GLY A 141 -2.42 3.49 10.75
C GLY A 141 -1.62 4.73 11.16
N VAL A 142 -1.97 5.91 10.62
CA VAL A 142 -1.27 7.17 10.98
C VAL A 142 -1.44 7.49 12.45
N THR A 143 -2.65 7.29 13.01
CA THR A 143 -2.89 7.52 14.43
C THR A 143 -2.11 6.55 15.31
N ALA A 144 -2.04 5.28 14.93
CA ALA A 144 -1.24 4.29 15.64
C ALA A 144 0.25 4.68 15.63
N MET A 145 0.78 5.09 14.47
CA MET A 145 2.15 5.58 14.34
C MET A 145 2.44 6.75 15.26
N LEU A 146 1.57 7.77 15.30
CA LEU A 146 1.67 8.90 16.21
C LEU A 146 1.60 8.49 17.68
N GLY A 147 0.72 7.55 18.02
CA GLY A 147 0.59 7.01 19.38
C GLY A 147 1.87 6.33 19.85
N ILE A 148 2.51 5.53 19.00
CA ILE A 148 3.80 4.90 19.30
C ILE A 148 4.91 5.95 19.45
N ALA A 149 4.97 6.96 18.60
CA ALA A 149 5.95 8.05 18.70
C ALA A 149 5.81 8.83 20.02
N ALA A 150 4.58 9.21 20.40
CA ALA A 150 4.31 9.91 21.65
C ALA A 150 4.62 9.06 22.90
N LEU A 151 4.33 7.76 22.83
CA LEU A 151 4.65 6.80 23.89
C LEU A 151 6.15 6.73 24.14
N LEU A 152 6.97 6.60 23.12
CA LEU A 152 8.43 6.51 23.25
C LEU A 152 9.04 7.73 23.94
N ARG A 153 8.43 8.91 23.77
CA ARG A 153 8.82 10.12 24.47
C ARG A 153 8.42 10.08 25.97
N SER A 154 7.25 9.53 26.25
CA SER A 154 6.67 9.51 27.60
C SER A 154 7.24 8.40 28.47
N VAL A 155 7.57 7.26 27.88
CA VAL A 155 8.11 6.08 28.57
C VAL A 155 9.50 5.80 28.01
N ARG A 156 10.51 5.78 28.88
CA ARG A 156 11.92 5.57 28.48
C ARG A 156 12.14 4.09 28.11
N LEU A 157 11.65 3.69 26.93
CA LEU A 157 11.91 2.36 26.39
C LEU A 157 13.30 2.32 25.73
N ARG A 158 14.08 1.31 26.08
CA ARG A 158 15.41 1.12 25.49
C ARG A 158 15.33 0.16 24.31
N HIS A 159 15.90 0.56 23.19
CA HIS A 159 16.06 -0.27 21.99
C HIS A 159 17.39 0.03 21.31
N ALA A 160 17.99 -0.97 20.67
CA ALA A 160 19.33 -0.84 20.08
C ALA A 160 19.31 -0.03 18.79
N LEU A 161 18.54 -0.49 17.78
CA LEU A 161 18.44 0.20 16.52
C LEU A 161 17.53 1.43 16.64
N PRO A 162 17.88 2.56 16.03
CA PRO A 162 16.97 3.71 15.93
C PRO A 162 15.72 3.35 15.14
N LEU A 163 14.62 4.03 15.48
CA LEU A 163 13.36 3.93 14.77
C LEU A 163 13.20 5.13 13.83
N VAL A 164 12.65 4.91 12.64
CA VAL A 164 12.22 5.97 11.75
C VAL A 164 10.73 5.87 11.50
N PHE A 165 10.02 6.96 11.73
CA PHE A 165 8.58 7.12 11.52
C PHE A 165 8.36 7.82 10.19
N ILE A 166 7.52 7.25 9.34
CA ILE A 166 7.35 7.72 7.96
C ILE A 166 5.87 7.85 7.63
N GLY A 167 5.39 9.09 7.46
CA GLY A 167 4.12 9.35 6.79
C GLY A 167 4.37 9.41 5.30
N ASN A 168 4.11 8.33 4.59
CA ASN A 168 4.38 8.27 3.16
C ASN A 168 3.18 8.70 2.32
N VAL A 169 3.45 9.10 1.08
CA VAL A 169 2.46 9.68 0.15
C VAL A 169 2.22 8.77 -1.04
N GLY A 170 1.00 8.87 -1.60
CA GLY A 170 0.67 8.23 -2.87
C GLY A 170 0.63 6.71 -2.79
N GLU A 171 0.10 6.14 -1.72
CA GLU A 171 -0.27 4.72 -1.69
C GLU A 171 -1.44 4.48 -2.62
N GLU A 172 -2.43 5.36 -2.60
CA GLU A 172 -3.72 5.17 -3.24
C GLU A 172 -3.73 5.48 -4.75
N GLY A 173 -4.50 4.69 -5.47
CA GLY A 173 -4.89 4.96 -6.85
C GLY A 173 -3.75 5.29 -7.81
N GLU A 174 -3.78 6.51 -8.33
CA GLU A 174 -2.78 7.02 -9.29
C GLU A 174 -1.44 7.40 -8.63
N GLY A 175 -1.38 7.42 -7.29
CA GLY A 175 -0.13 7.63 -6.54
C GLY A 175 0.88 6.49 -6.72
N ASP A 176 0.40 5.27 -6.99
CA ASP A 176 1.19 4.08 -7.38
C ASP A 176 2.43 3.84 -6.49
N LEU A 177 2.26 3.97 -5.18
CA LEU A 177 3.30 3.79 -4.16
C LEU A 177 4.49 4.78 -4.31
N ARG A 178 4.27 5.99 -4.88
CA ARG A 178 5.36 6.92 -5.22
C ARG A 178 6.24 7.31 -4.03
N GLY A 179 5.64 7.44 -2.85
CA GLY A 179 6.37 7.75 -1.62
C GLY A 179 7.36 6.66 -1.25
N MET A 180 6.89 5.40 -1.21
CA MET A 180 7.75 4.25 -0.91
C MET A 180 8.79 4.00 -2.00
N ARG A 181 8.44 4.16 -3.28
CA ARG A 181 9.41 4.10 -4.38
C ARG A 181 10.54 5.10 -4.18
N HIS A 182 10.21 6.34 -3.82
CA HIS A 182 11.21 7.37 -3.57
C HIS A 182 12.11 7.00 -2.39
N ILE A 183 11.56 6.54 -1.27
CA ILE A 183 12.31 6.12 -0.09
C ILE A 183 13.33 5.03 -0.48
N PHE A 184 12.88 3.95 -1.09
CA PHE A 184 13.73 2.80 -1.43
C PHE A 184 14.60 3.00 -2.68
N SER A 185 14.45 4.09 -3.42
CA SER A 185 15.41 4.52 -4.46
C SER A 185 16.48 5.49 -3.92
N THR A 186 16.24 6.10 -2.77
CA THR A 186 17.16 7.10 -2.19
C THR A 186 18.32 6.40 -1.48
N PRO A 187 19.60 6.73 -1.79
CA PRO A 187 20.77 6.08 -1.19
C PRO A 187 20.78 6.08 0.34
N ARG A 188 20.25 7.13 0.95
CA ARG A 188 20.14 7.25 2.42
C ARG A 188 19.33 6.11 3.04
N TRP A 189 18.21 5.70 2.41
CA TRP A 189 17.24 4.79 3.01
C TRP A 189 17.32 3.36 2.46
N LYS A 190 17.66 3.22 1.17
CA LYS A 190 17.67 1.93 0.47
C LYS A 190 18.42 0.84 1.25
N ASP A 191 19.59 1.17 1.81
CA ASP A 191 20.45 0.21 2.50
C ASP A 191 20.42 0.37 4.03
N SER A 192 19.75 1.40 4.54
CA SER A 192 19.71 1.71 5.98
C SER A 192 18.49 1.13 6.68
N ILE A 193 17.38 0.90 5.98
CA ILE A 193 16.20 0.28 6.58
C ILE A 193 16.42 -1.23 6.67
N ALA A 194 16.47 -1.75 7.90
CA ALA A 194 16.64 -3.18 8.18
C ALA A 194 15.32 -3.94 8.12
N TYR A 195 14.29 -3.32 8.66
CA TYR A 195 12.93 -3.87 8.78
C TYR A 195 11.92 -2.78 8.52
N SER A 196 10.86 -3.11 7.79
CA SER A 196 9.75 -2.20 7.51
C SER A 196 8.44 -2.75 8.07
N VAL A 197 7.88 -2.07 9.06
CA VAL A 197 6.53 -2.31 9.56
C VAL A 197 5.62 -1.25 8.96
N VAL A 198 4.79 -1.67 8.01
CA VAL A 198 3.81 -0.80 7.33
C VAL A 198 2.50 -0.91 8.08
N LEU A 199 1.90 0.23 8.42
CA LEU A 199 0.57 0.29 9.00
C LEU A 199 -0.44 0.64 7.91
N ASP A 200 -1.43 -0.21 7.73
CA ASP A 200 -2.43 -0.05 6.68
C ASP A 200 -3.81 -0.48 7.19
N GLY A 201 -4.70 0.50 7.31
CA GLY A 201 -6.05 0.32 7.83
C GLY A 201 -6.15 -0.04 9.31
N ALA A 202 -7.34 -0.48 9.72
CA ALA A 202 -7.65 -0.92 11.08
C ALA A 202 -7.43 -2.44 11.24
N GLY A 203 -7.54 -2.92 12.49
CA GLY A 203 -7.49 -4.34 12.81
C GLY A 203 -6.18 -4.81 13.42
N SER A 204 -6.20 -6.04 13.95
CA SER A 204 -5.03 -6.73 14.51
C SER A 204 -4.96 -8.21 14.08
N ASP A 205 -5.84 -8.64 13.20
CA ASP A 205 -6.07 -10.04 12.83
C ASP A 205 -5.37 -10.46 11.54
N THR A 206 -4.57 -9.57 10.93
CA THR A 206 -3.87 -9.85 9.68
C THR A 206 -2.39 -9.48 9.73
N VAL A 207 -1.60 -10.19 8.93
CA VAL A 207 -0.20 -9.88 8.58
C VAL A 207 -0.05 -10.06 7.08
N VAL A 208 0.20 -8.99 6.35
CA VAL A 208 0.54 -9.07 4.92
C VAL A 208 2.05 -9.32 4.81
N ALA A 209 2.42 -10.51 4.36
CA ALA A 209 3.80 -10.94 4.15
C ALA A 209 4.08 -11.30 2.68
N GLU A 210 3.08 -11.16 1.83
CA GLU A 210 3.16 -11.42 0.39
C GLU A 210 2.50 -10.28 -0.37
N ALA A 211 3.27 -9.62 -1.22
CA ALA A 211 2.85 -8.48 -2.01
C ALA A 211 2.16 -8.94 -3.29
N LEU A 212 0.90 -8.56 -3.45
CA LEU A 212 0.17 -8.73 -4.70
C LEU A 212 0.57 -7.63 -5.69
N GLY A 213 1.23 -8.03 -6.76
CA GLY A 213 1.58 -7.11 -7.85
C GLY A 213 0.39 -6.75 -8.71
N SER A 214 0.44 -5.57 -9.34
CA SER A 214 -0.53 -5.16 -10.35
C SER A 214 0.13 -4.33 -11.45
N ARG A 215 -0.31 -4.53 -12.71
CA ARG A 215 -0.02 -3.67 -13.84
C ARG A 215 -1.32 -3.13 -14.40
N ARG A 216 -1.39 -1.81 -14.54
CA ARG A 216 -2.59 -1.12 -15.01
C ARG A 216 -2.26 -0.32 -16.27
N PHE A 217 -3.14 -0.39 -17.25
CA PHE A 217 -2.96 0.29 -18.52
C PHE A 217 -4.22 1.04 -18.93
N GLU A 218 -4.04 2.21 -19.50
CA GLU A 218 -5.03 2.86 -20.36
C GLU A 218 -4.64 2.61 -21.80
N VAL A 219 -5.57 2.06 -22.57
CA VAL A 219 -5.43 1.84 -24.01
C VAL A 219 -6.29 2.85 -24.72
N ILE A 220 -5.72 3.57 -25.68
CA ILE A 220 -6.41 4.56 -26.49
C ILE A 220 -6.21 4.20 -27.95
N VAL A 221 -7.30 4.00 -28.68
CA VAL A 221 -7.30 3.79 -30.11
C VAL A 221 -7.92 5.02 -30.79
N ARG A 222 -7.23 5.61 -31.76
CA ARG A 222 -7.70 6.71 -32.55
C ARG A 222 -7.82 6.32 -34.04
N GLY A 223 -8.84 6.82 -34.70
CA GLY A 223 -9.12 6.57 -36.10
C GLY A 223 -9.60 7.84 -36.82
N PRO A 224 -9.88 7.77 -38.13
CA PRO A 224 -10.25 8.92 -38.91
C PRO A 224 -11.64 9.51 -38.58
N GLY A 225 -12.51 8.73 -37.90
CA GLY A 225 -13.90 9.09 -37.72
C GLY A 225 -14.71 9.12 -39.04
N GLY A 226 -15.94 9.58 -38.95
CA GLY A 226 -16.76 9.80 -40.16
C GLY A 226 -18.25 9.52 -39.99
N HIS A 227 -19.00 9.72 -41.03
CA HIS A 227 -20.43 9.41 -41.09
C HIS A 227 -20.63 7.92 -41.42
N SER A 228 -21.46 7.21 -40.68
CA SER A 228 -21.62 5.74 -40.78
C SER A 228 -22.03 5.26 -42.19
N TRP A 229 -22.71 6.11 -42.96
CA TRP A 229 -23.15 5.80 -44.33
C TRP A 229 -22.12 6.25 -45.38
N SER A 230 -21.75 7.54 -45.40
CA SER A 230 -20.88 8.11 -46.44
C SER A 230 -19.42 7.67 -46.30
N ASP A 231 -18.99 7.40 -45.07
CA ASP A 231 -17.64 6.98 -44.76
C ASP A 231 -17.55 5.49 -44.40
N PHE A 232 -18.57 4.72 -44.81
CA PHE A 232 -18.62 3.28 -44.59
C PHE A 232 -17.33 2.60 -45.08
N GLY A 233 -16.73 1.77 -44.24
CA GLY A 233 -15.45 1.12 -44.47
C GLY A 233 -14.27 1.78 -43.79
N ALA A 234 -14.41 2.99 -43.23
CA ALA A 234 -13.34 3.56 -42.43
C ALA A 234 -13.09 2.71 -41.14
N PRO A 235 -11.82 2.59 -40.68
CA PRO A 235 -11.51 1.85 -39.48
C PRO A 235 -12.26 2.41 -38.28
N ASN A 236 -12.79 1.49 -37.43
CA ASN A 236 -13.60 1.87 -36.27
C ASN A 236 -12.87 1.52 -34.95
N PRO A 237 -12.42 2.51 -34.17
CA PRO A 237 -11.74 2.29 -32.88
C PRO A 237 -12.50 1.41 -31.89
N VAL A 238 -13.83 1.48 -31.85
CA VAL A 238 -14.65 0.62 -30.98
C VAL A 238 -14.57 -0.84 -31.42
N VAL A 239 -14.61 -1.09 -32.73
CA VAL A 239 -14.49 -2.46 -33.29
C VAL A 239 -13.09 -3.03 -32.99
N ILE A 240 -12.04 -2.20 -33.11
CA ILE A 240 -10.67 -2.59 -32.78
C ILE A 240 -10.58 -3.02 -31.30
N LEU A 241 -11.08 -2.20 -30.38
CA LEU A 241 -11.08 -2.57 -28.96
C LEU A 241 -11.88 -3.84 -28.69
N ALA A 242 -13.05 -4.01 -29.31
CA ALA A 242 -13.87 -5.21 -29.13
C ALA A 242 -13.11 -6.49 -29.56
N LYS A 243 -12.44 -6.47 -30.70
CA LYS A 243 -11.59 -7.58 -31.19
C LYS A 243 -10.40 -7.83 -30.27
N ALA A 244 -9.73 -6.78 -29.80
CA ALA A 244 -8.61 -6.90 -28.89
C ALA A 244 -9.03 -7.48 -27.53
N ILE A 245 -10.18 -7.07 -27.00
CA ILE A 245 -10.77 -7.58 -25.76
C ILE A 245 -11.07 -9.07 -25.92
N ASP A 246 -11.75 -9.49 -26.97
CA ASP A 246 -12.08 -10.89 -27.24
C ASP A 246 -10.82 -11.76 -27.28
N THR A 247 -9.82 -11.33 -28.05
CA THR A 247 -8.53 -12.03 -28.15
C THR A 247 -7.77 -12.09 -26.82
N PHE A 248 -7.72 -10.97 -26.08
CA PHE A 248 -7.00 -10.88 -24.80
C PHE A 248 -7.69 -11.72 -23.72
N THR A 249 -9.01 -11.68 -23.64
CA THR A 249 -9.77 -12.40 -22.61
C THR A 249 -9.78 -13.91 -22.81
N ALA A 250 -9.47 -14.39 -24.03
CA ALA A 250 -9.24 -15.79 -24.33
C ALA A 250 -7.85 -16.29 -23.89
N ALA A 251 -6.97 -15.41 -23.40
CA ALA A 251 -5.62 -15.79 -22.96
C ALA A 251 -5.68 -16.78 -21.79
N PRO A 252 -4.92 -17.89 -21.83
CA PRO A 252 -4.86 -18.81 -20.71
C PRO A 252 -4.23 -18.14 -19.49
N VAL A 253 -4.82 -18.33 -18.32
CA VAL A 253 -4.23 -17.96 -17.03
C VAL A 253 -3.81 -19.20 -16.28
N PRO A 254 -2.68 -19.19 -15.55
CA PRO A 254 -2.19 -20.35 -14.84
C PRO A 254 -3.11 -20.66 -13.63
N THR A 255 -3.12 -21.92 -13.22
CA THR A 255 -3.76 -22.34 -11.96
C THR A 255 -2.97 -21.91 -10.73
N GLY A 256 -1.67 -21.71 -10.89
CA GLY A 256 -0.75 -21.16 -9.90
C GLY A 256 0.53 -20.64 -10.58
N PRO A 257 1.03 -19.50 -10.18
CA PRO A 257 0.49 -18.56 -9.20
C PRO A 257 -0.85 -17.91 -9.65
N LYS A 258 -1.74 -17.61 -8.70
CA LYS A 258 -3.02 -16.96 -9.02
C LYS A 258 -2.78 -15.65 -9.78
N THR A 259 -3.27 -15.64 -11.01
CA THR A 259 -3.15 -14.51 -11.92
C THR A 259 -4.53 -14.12 -12.41
N THR A 260 -4.82 -12.84 -12.47
CA THR A 260 -6.13 -12.31 -12.88
C THR A 260 -5.95 -11.10 -13.78
N PHE A 261 -6.95 -10.84 -14.60
CA PHE A 261 -7.06 -9.58 -15.33
C PHE A 261 -8.51 -9.09 -15.32
N ASN A 262 -8.69 -7.78 -15.52
CA ASN A 262 -10.00 -7.16 -15.64
C ASN A 262 -9.95 -6.00 -16.60
N ILE A 263 -11.01 -5.83 -17.39
CA ILE A 263 -11.25 -4.63 -18.18
C ILE A 263 -12.35 -3.86 -17.47
N GLY A 264 -11.94 -2.91 -16.61
CA GLY A 264 -12.84 -2.21 -15.71
C GLY A 264 -13.56 -1.02 -16.31
N VAL A 265 -13.01 -0.46 -17.39
CA VAL A 265 -13.56 0.71 -18.08
C VAL A 265 -13.46 0.52 -19.59
N ILE A 266 -14.52 0.85 -20.32
CA ILE A 266 -14.52 1.01 -21.77
C ILE A 266 -15.30 2.26 -22.14
N ARG A 267 -14.81 3.03 -23.09
CA ARG A 267 -15.43 4.26 -23.60
C ARG A 267 -15.21 4.36 -25.11
N GLY A 268 -16.17 4.91 -25.84
CA GLY A 268 -16.03 5.17 -27.26
C GLY A 268 -17.35 5.53 -27.93
N GLY A 269 -17.27 6.34 -28.98
CA GLY A 269 -18.41 6.82 -29.74
C GLY A 269 -19.13 8.01 -29.14
N THR A 270 -19.84 8.74 -30.01
CA THR A 270 -20.65 9.93 -29.65
C THR A 270 -22.08 9.82 -30.15
N SER A 271 -22.30 9.12 -31.25
CA SER A 271 -23.60 8.98 -31.89
C SER A 271 -23.70 7.66 -32.68
N VAL A 272 -24.90 7.10 -32.77
CA VAL A 272 -25.16 5.81 -33.45
C VAL A 272 -24.82 5.87 -34.97
N ASN A 273 -24.88 7.05 -35.60
CA ASN A 273 -24.62 7.26 -37.03
C ASN A 273 -23.23 7.87 -37.34
N SER A 274 -22.31 7.86 -36.35
CA SER A 274 -20.93 8.28 -36.54
C SER A 274 -19.96 7.10 -36.33
N ILE A 275 -18.92 7.02 -37.16
CA ILE A 275 -17.74 6.20 -36.89
C ILE A 275 -16.91 6.98 -35.89
N PRO A 276 -16.58 6.38 -34.73
CA PRO A 276 -15.82 7.06 -33.66
C PRO A 276 -14.42 7.52 -34.14
N GLU A 277 -13.98 8.68 -33.66
CA GLU A 277 -12.59 9.13 -33.80
C GLU A 277 -11.67 8.52 -32.76
N SER A 278 -12.24 8.07 -31.62
CA SER A 278 -11.47 7.42 -30.56
C SER A 278 -12.32 6.45 -29.74
N ALA A 279 -11.63 5.47 -29.18
CA ALA A 279 -12.15 4.60 -28.13
C ALA A 279 -11.02 4.30 -27.13
N SER A 280 -11.38 4.05 -25.87
CA SER A 280 -10.40 3.71 -24.84
C SER A 280 -10.90 2.62 -23.91
N MET A 281 -9.97 1.90 -23.26
CA MET A 281 -10.26 0.97 -22.18
C MET A 281 -9.18 1.06 -21.10
N LYS A 282 -9.55 0.67 -19.86
CA LYS A 282 -8.58 0.48 -18.77
C LYS A 282 -8.55 -0.98 -18.36
N VAL A 283 -7.32 -1.49 -18.25
CA VAL A 283 -7.01 -2.91 -17.96
C VAL A 283 -6.22 -2.98 -16.65
N ASP A 284 -6.61 -3.90 -15.77
CA ASP A 284 -5.93 -4.24 -14.52
C ASP A 284 -5.46 -5.71 -14.60
N ILE A 285 -4.17 -5.95 -14.43
CA ILE A 285 -3.55 -7.28 -14.40
C ILE A 285 -2.94 -7.48 -13.02
N ARG A 286 -3.24 -8.57 -12.34
CA ARG A 286 -2.73 -8.88 -10.99
C ARG A 286 -2.17 -10.27 -10.91
N SER A 287 -1.00 -10.39 -10.24
CA SER A 287 -0.37 -11.67 -9.92
C SER A 287 0.63 -11.52 -8.77
N THR A 288 0.99 -12.64 -8.14
CA THR A 288 2.19 -12.73 -7.29
C THR A 288 3.46 -13.01 -8.09
N SER A 289 3.32 -13.29 -9.38
CA SER A 289 4.43 -13.51 -10.31
C SER A 289 4.61 -12.33 -11.26
N MET A 290 5.77 -11.69 -11.20
CA MET A 290 6.15 -10.64 -12.15
C MET A 290 6.17 -11.16 -13.58
N ALA A 291 6.65 -12.40 -13.79
CA ALA A 291 6.73 -13.02 -15.11
C ALA A 291 5.33 -13.23 -15.73
N GLU A 292 4.34 -13.64 -14.93
CA GLU A 292 2.97 -13.80 -15.42
C GLU A 292 2.30 -12.46 -15.75
N MET A 293 2.56 -11.41 -14.96
CA MET A 293 2.07 -10.07 -15.30
C MET A 293 2.69 -9.55 -16.61
N GLU A 294 3.98 -9.81 -16.81
CA GLU A 294 4.68 -9.43 -18.04
C GLU A 294 4.15 -10.20 -19.26
N ARG A 295 3.93 -11.51 -19.10
CA ARG A 295 3.34 -12.36 -20.14
C ARG A 295 1.96 -11.85 -20.57
N LEU A 296 1.09 -11.52 -19.60
CA LEU A 296 -0.25 -10.97 -19.91
C LEU A 296 -0.18 -9.58 -20.53
N GLU A 297 0.75 -8.71 -20.12
CA GLU A 297 0.98 -7.42 -20.79
C GLU A 297 1.37 -7.62 -22.26
N GLN A 298 2.31 -8.55 -22.53
CA GLN A 298 2.71 -8.86 -23.90
C GLN A 298 1.52 -9.41 -24.71
N THR A 299 0.70 -10.27 -24.09
CA THR A 299 -0.52 -10.79 -24.73
C THR A 299 -1.51 -9.67 -25.05
N LEU A 300 -1.70 -8.71 -24.16
CA LEU A 300 -2.54 -7.52 -24.41
C LEU A 300 -2.01 -6.71 -25.60
N ARG A 301 -0.71 -6.44 -25.64
CA ARG A 301 -0.07 -5.69 -26.73
C ARG A 301 -0.20 -6.40 -28.08
N LEU A 302 0.00 -7.73 -28.10
CA LEU A 302 -0.18 -8.54 -29.32
C LEU A 302 -1.63 -8.56 -29.79
N ALA A 303 -2.60 -8.69 -28.88
CA ALA A 303 -4.02 -8.66 -29.19
C ALA A 303 -4.43 -7.31 -29.83
N LEU A 304 -3.91 -6.21 -29.29
CA LEU A 304 -4.14 -4.87 -29.82
C LEU A 304 -3.54 -4.68 -31.21
N ASN A 305 -2.28 -5.06 -31.40
CA ASN A 305 -1.62 -4.95 -32.71
C ASN A 305 -2.38 -5.75 -33.77
N ARG A 306 -2.75 -6.99 -33.46
CA ARG A 306 -3.53 -7.83 -34.38
C ARG A 306 -4.91 -7.22 -34.69
N ALA A 307 -5.61 -6.71 -33.70
CA ALA A 307 -6.91 -6.06 -33.92
C ALA A 307 -6.82 -4.82 -34.80
N VAL A 308 -5.73 -4.03 -34.67
CA VAL A 308 -5.45 -2.86 -35.53
C VAL A 308 -5.16 -3.33 -36.95
N GLU A 309 -4.32 -4.33 -37.16
CA GLU A 309 -3.97 -4.90 -38.46
C GLU A 309 -5.22 -5.45 -39.16
N ASP A 310 -6.00 -6.30 -38.47
CA ASP A 310 -7.21 -6.91 -38.99
C ASP A 310 -8.27 -5.89 -39.41
N GLU A 311 -8.45 -4.83 -38.60
CA GLU A 311 -9.42 -3.77 -38.93
C GLU A 311 -8.91 -2.86 -40.08
N THR A 312 -7.61 -2.60 -40.11
CA THR A 312 -6.99 -1.83 -41.21
C THR A 312 -7.13 -2.57 -42.54
N MET A 313 -6.82 -3.86 -42.58
CA MET A 313 -7.02 -4.69 -43.78
C MET A 313 -8.49 -4.77 -44.17
N ALA A 314 -9.39 -4.97 -43.22
CA ALA A 314 -10.81 -4.99 -43.51
C ALA A 314 -11.34 -3.64 -44.02
N ALA A 315 -10.81 -2.53 -43.54
CA ALA A 315 -11.12 -1.20 -44.01
C ALA A 315 -10.62 -0.99 -45.46
N GLU A 316 -9.41 -1.42 -45.81
CA GLU A 316 -8.87 -1.38 -47.15
C GLU A 316 -9.71 -2.18 -48.14
N MET A 317 -10.13 -3.39 -47.75
CA MET A 317 -11.03 -4.21 -48.58
C MET A 317 -12.40 -3.58 -48.79
N ARG A 318 -12.98 -2.92 -47.80
CA ARG A 318 -14.26 -2.21 -47.89
C ARG A 318 -14.17 -0.92 -48.67
N SER A 319 -12.99 -0.27 -48.68
CA SER A 319 -12.76 1.05 -49.27
C SER A 319 -12.13 0.98 -50.68
N SER A 320 -12.14 -0.17 -51.37
CA SER A 320 -11.47 -0.39 -52.67
C SER A 320 -11.81 0.62 -53.76
N LEU A 321 -12.75 1.53 -53.53
CA LEU A 321 -13.19 2.58 -54.48
C LEU A 321 -12.77 4.00 -54.07
N GLN A 322 -12.16 4.23 -52.89
CA GLN A 322 -11.68 5.56 -52.48
C GLN A 322 -10.44 5.46 -51.62
N LYS A 323 -9.31 6.00 -52.07
CA LYS A 323 -8.09 6.18 -51.29
C LYS A 323 -8.36 7.13 -50.13
N ARG A 324 -8.62 6.61 -48.90
CA ARG A 324 -8.62 7.38 -47.66
C ARG A 324 -7.48 6.95 -46.77
N PRO A 325 -6.84 7.89 -46.04
CA PRO A 325 -5.79 7.51 -45.09
C PRO A 325 -6.36 6.59 -43.98
N SER A 326 -5.81 5.40 -43.86
CA SER A 326 -6.11 4.45 -42.78
C SER A 326 -5.28 4.80 -41.55
N GLY A 327 -5.37 6.04 -41.07
CA GLY A 327 -4.60 6.48 -39.90
C GLY A 327 -5.19 5.95 -38.59
N VAL A 328 -4.98 4.67 -38.29
CA VAL A 328 -5.27 4.12 -36.95
C VAL A 328 -4.02 4.25 -36.12
N HIS A 329 -4.18 4.79 -34.91
CA HIS A 329 -3.14 4.90 -33.90
C HIS A 329 -3.62 4.22 -32.62
N CYS A 330 -2.82 3.28 -32.06
CA CYS A 330 -3.09 2.62 -30.80
C CYS A 330 -1.97 2.93 -29.81
N GLU A 331 -2.33 3.43 -28.65
CA GLU A 331 -1.42 3.78 -27.56
C GLU A 331 -1.75 2.96 -26.32
N VAL A 332 -0.73 2.41 -25.66
CA VAL A 332 -0.85 1.67 -24.37
C VAL A 332 -0.05 2.42 -23.35
N ILE A 333 -0.75 3.12 -22.47
CA ILE A 333 -0.20 4.00 -21.44
C ILE A 333 -0.21 3.25 -20.12
N PRO A 334 0.95 3.01 -19.47
CA PRO A 334 0.97 2.50 -18.11
C PRO A 334 0.39 3.54 -17.15
N ILE A 335 -0.58 3.14 -16.31
CA ILE A 335 -1.22 3.99 -15.30
C ILE A 335 -1.07 3.44 -13.88
N GLY A 336 -0.31 2.37 -13.71
CA GLY A 336 0.07 1.78 -12.43
C GLY A 336 0.94 0.54 -12.63
N ASN A 337 1.92 0.34 -11.73
CA ASN A 337 2.86 -0.78 -11.80
C ASN A 337 3.36 -1.15 -10.41
N ARG A 338 2.52 -1.77 -9.59
CA ARG A 338 2.93 -2.25 -8.26
C ARG A 338 3.67 -3.59 -8.38
N PRO A 339 4.89 -3.71 -7.87
CA PRO A 339 5.65 -4.96 -7.96
C PRO A 339 5.06 -6.02 -7.04
N ALA A 340 5.24 -7.30 -7.41
CA ALA A 340 5.03 -8.43 -6.51
C ALA A 340 6.30 -8.70 -5.71
N GLY A 341 6.15 -9.37 -4.58
CA GLY A 341 7.26 -9.81 -3.74
C GLY A 341 6.74 -10.67 -2.59
N GLU A 342 7.61 -11.48 -2.02
CA GLU A 342 7.26 -12.31 -0.87
C GLU A 342 8.33 -12.24 0.20
N LEU A 343 7.90 -12.37 1.44
CA LEU A 343 8.79 -12.46 2.58
C LEU A 343 9.29 -13.91 2.72
N ALA A 344 10.58 -14.08 2.89
CA ALA A 344 11.15 -15.41 3.15
C ALA A 344 10.53 -16.01 4.41
N ALA A 345 10.17 -17.30 4.37
CA ALA A 345 9.53 -17.99 5.49
C ALA A 345 10.32 -17.93 6.80
N GLY A 346 11.67 -17.89 6.73
CA GLY A 346 12.56 -17.74 7.87
C GLY A 346 12.90 -16.28 8.24
N ALA A 347 12.22 -15.29 7.67
CA ALA A 347 12.49 -13.88 7.94
C ALA A 347 12.26 -13.54 9.42
N ARG A 348 13.19 -12.76 9.99
CA ARG A 348 13.13 -12.36 11.40
C ARG A 348 11.87 -11.57 11.74
N ILE A 349 11.43 -10.69 10.85
CA ILE A 349 10.22 -9.89 11.04
C ILE A 349 8.98 -10.77 11.15
N LEU A 350 8.90 -11.88 10.38
CA LEU A 350 7.79 -12.82 10.45
C LEU A 350 7.79 -13.61 11.76
N HIS A 351 8.96 -14.06 12.21
CA HIS A 351 9.10 -14.69 13.52
C HIS A 351 8.75 -13.73 14.65
N ALA A 352 9.17 -12.44 14.56
CA ALA A 352 8.88 -11.43 15.58
C ALA A 352 7.39 -11.17 15.71
N ILE A 353 6.68 -10.88 14.62
CA ILE A 353 5.23 -10.60 14.68
C ILE A 353 4.43 -11.80 15.17
N ARG A 354 4.77 -13.03 14.73
CA ARG A 354 4.11 -14.25 15.18
C ARG A 354 4.36 -14.54 16.68
N ALA A 355 5.58 -14.28 17.18
CA ALA A 355 5.89 -14.39 18.60
C ALA A 355 5.11 -13.37 19.43
N VAL A 356 4.96 -12.14 18.91
CA VAL A 356 4.15 -11.09 19.53
C VAL A 356 2.67 -11.47 19.54
N ASP A 357 2.14 -11.98 18.44
CA ASP A 357 0.76 -12.45 18.36
C ASP A 357 0.50 -13.58 19.36
N ALA A 358 1.40 -14.55 19.46
CA ALA A 358 1.31 -15.62 20.46
C ALA A 358 1.34 -15.08 21.91
N GLN A 359 2.24 -14.11 22.21
CA GLN A 359 2.36 -13.47 23.52
C GLN A 359 1.11 -12.67 23.91
N LEU A 360 0.41 -12.07 22.94
CA LEU A 360 -0.80 -11.27 23.15
C LEU A 360 -2.10 -12.09 23.03
N ASN A 361 -2.03 -13.40 22.82
CA ASN A 361 -3.16 -14.26 22.47
C ASN A 361 -3.97 -13.73 21.26
N ASN A 362 -3.27 -13.18 20.28
CA ASN A 362 -3.85 -12.68 19.05
C ASN A 362 -3.77 -13.72 17.94
N ALA A 363 -4.90 -13.99 17.27
CA ALA A 363 -4.99 -14.99 16.19
C ALA A 363 -4.92 -14.32 14.80
N ALA A 364 -3.76 -13.75 14.48
CA ALA A 364 -3.57 -13.12 13.17
C ALA A 364 -3.28 -14.15 12.07
N GLN A 365 -3.84 -13.88 10.90
CA GLN A 365 -3.63 -14.67 9.69
C GLN A 365 -2.63 -13.99 8.76
N VAL A 366 -1.69 -14.77 8.20
CA VAL A 366 -0.81 -14.29 7.14
C VAL A 366 -1.60 -14.20 5.85
N GLN A 367 -1.55 -13.05 5.20
CA GLN A 367 -2.33 -12.75 4.00
C GLN A 367 -1.46 -12.15 2.90
N ARG A 368 -2.08 -12.07 1.73
CA ARG A 368 -1.57 -11.42 0.53
C ARG A 368 -2.40 -10.18 0.24
N ALA A 369 -1.74 -9.04 0.09
CA ALA A 369 -2.40 -7.80 -0.31
C ALA A 369 -1.46 -6.91 -1.13
N SER A 370 -2.01 -5.85 -1.71
CA SER A 370 -1.22 -4.78 -2.37
C SER A 370 -1.22 -3.58 -1.44
N THR A 371 -0.08 -3.26 -0.88
CA THR A 371 0.16 -2.20 0.10
C THR A 371 1.51 -1.55 -0.14
N ASP A 372 1.88 -0.59 0.66
CA ASP A 372 3.23 0.00 0.68
C ASP A 372 4.36 -1.01 0.92
N ALA A 373 4.07 -2.16 1.53
CA ALA A 373 5.03 -3.25 1.70
C ALA A 373 5.48 -3.87 0.37
N ASN A 374 4.74 -3.66 -0.73
CA ASN A 374 5.12 -4.16 -2.06
C ASN A 374 6.53 -3.71 -2.46
N ILE A 375 6.90 -2.46 -2.17
CA ILE A 375 8.20 -1.93 -2.58
C ILE A 375 9.35 -2.63 -1.86
N PRO A 376 9.46 -2.62 -0.52
CA PRO A 376 10.56 -3.31 0.15
C PRO A 376 10.55 -4.83 -0.09
N LEU A 377 9.39 -5.49 -0.14
CA LEU A 377 9.30 -6.92 -0.43
C LEU A 377 9.84 -7.26 -1.83
N SER A 378 9.53 -6.43 -2.84
CA SER A 378 10.04 -6.64 -4.20
C SER A 378 11.56 -6.48 -4.33
N LEU A 379 12.18 -5.80 -3.38
CA LEU A 379 13.63 -5.63 -3.27
C LEU A 379 14.29 -6.71 -2.39
N GLY A 380 13.54 -7.70 -1.94
CA GLY A 380 14.02 -8.75 -1.05
C GLY A 380 14.31 -8.28 0.38
N GLN A 381 13.75 -7.15 0.79
CA GLN A 381 13.89 -6.63 2.14
C GLN A 381 12.80 -7.16 3.07
N GLU A 382 13.10 -7.26 4.36
CA GLU A 382 12.15 -7.74 5.36
C GLU A 382 11.08 -6.67 5.66
N ALA A 383 9.87 -6.89 5.17
CA ALA A 383 8.73 -6.01 5.37
C ALA A 383 7.44 -6.79 5.64
N ILE A 384 6.55 -6.21 6.45
CA ILE A 384 5.17 -6.67 6.65
C ILE A 384 4.22 -5.47 6.64
N ALA A 385 2.96 -5.69 6.23
CA ALA A 385 1.92 -4.72 6.53
C ALA A 385 0.94 -5.31 7.57
N ILE A 386 0.53 -4.48 8.53
CA ILE A 386 -0.38 -4.81 9.63
C ILE A 386 -1.34 -3.65 9.90
N GLY A 387 -2.49 -3.91 10.50
CA GLY A 387 -3.43 -2.87 10.88
C GLY A 387 -3.01 -2.07 12.13
N GLY A 388 -3.52 -0.86 12.25
CA GLY A 388 -3.30 0.08 13.36
C GLY A 388 -4.10 -0.22 14.64
N GLY A 389 -4.79 -1.38 14.70
CA GLY A 389 -5.68 -1.76 15.80
C GLY A 389 -7.11 -1.24 15.65
N GLY A 390 -7.96 -1.53 16.62
CA GLY A 390 -9.40 -1.27 16.53
C GLY A 390 -10.09 -2.16 15.48
N SER A 391 -11.16 -1.66 14.92
CA SER A 391 -11.82 -2.27 13.75
C SER A 391 -12.34 -1.19 12.80
N GLY A 392 -12.46 -1.52 11.53
CA GLY A 392 -12.90 -0.57 10.51
C GLY A 392 -13.68 -1.24 9.40
N GLY A 393 -14.33 -0.45 8.59
CA GLY A 393 -15.06 -0.95 7.43
C GLY A 393 -15.53 0.17 6.52
N GLY A 394 -15.98 -0.24 5.31
CA GLY A 394 -16.41 0.71 4.31
C GLY A 394 -15.29 1.54 3.71
N ALA A 395 -14.03 1.10 3.79
CA ALA A 395 -12.91 1.77 3.14
C ALA A 395 -13.24 2.12 1.68
N HIS A 396 -12.74 3.25 1.19
CA HIS A 396 -13.02 3.77 -0.14
C HIS A 396 -14.49 4.19 -0.40
N THR A 397 -15.28 4.32 0.67
CA THR A 397 -16.67 4.84 0.57
C THR A 397 -16.92 5.98 1.54
N LEU A 398 -17.94 6.80 1.29
CA LEU A 398 -18.36 7.86 2.22
C LEU A 398 -18.98 7.32 3.53
N GLN A 399 -19.25 6.02 3.62
CA GLN A 399 -19.76 5.30 4.79
C GLN A 399 -18.66 4.66 5.60
N GLU A 400 -17.42 4.99 5.33
CA GLU A 400 -16.26 4.50 6.07
C GLU A 400 -16.39 4.78 7.56
N TRP A 401 -16.01 3.83 8.38
CA TRP A 401 -16.05 3.91 9.83
C TRP A 401 -14.84 3.25 10.47
N PHE A 402 -14.51 3.70 11.67
CA PHE A 402 -13.51 3.12 12.55
C PHE A 402 -14.05 3.02 13.96
N ASP A 403 -13.81 1.91 14.67
CA ASP A 403 -14.15 1.69 16.07
C ASP A 403 -12.88 1.52 16.89
N SER A 404 -12.68 2.38 17.88
CA SER A 404 -11.48 2.35 18.73
C SER A 404 -11.45 1.20 19.74
N ASN A 405 -12.54 0.48 19.92
CA ASN A 405 -12.55 -0.72 20.74
C ASN A 405 -11.54 -1.74 20.20
N GLY A 406 -10.60 -2.19 21.05
CA GLY A 406 -9.52 -3.08 20.63
C GLY A 406 -8.30 -2.39 20.00
N ARG A 407 -8.27 -1.06 19.84
CA ARG A 407 -7.07 -0.34 19.36
C ARG A 407 -5.86 -0.64 20.23
N GLU A 408 -6.05 -0.73 21.54
CA GLU A 408 -4.97 -1.03 22.48
C GLU A 408 -4.22 -2.33 22.13
N LEU A 409 -4.92 -3.36 21.68
CA LEU A 409 -4.30 -4.62 21.25
C LEU A 409 -3.37 -4.40 20.04
N GLY A 410 -3.83 -3.68 19.03
CA GLY A 410 -3.01 -3.35 17.85
C GLY A 410 -1.79 -2.51 18.21
N LEU A 411 -1.95 -1.51 19.07
CA LEU A 411 -0.83 -0.67 19.54
C LEU A 411 0.21 -1.47 20.34
N LYS A 412 -0.21 -2.38 21.21
CA LYS A 412 0.68 -3.31 21.92
C LYS A 412 1.44 -4.20 20.94
N ARG A 413 0.75 -4.70 19.93
CA ARG A 413 1.29 -5.52 18.86
C ARG A 413 2.37 -4.79 18.07
N ILE A 414 2.09 -3.55 17.64
CA ILE A 414 3.06 -2.68 16.94
C ILE A 414 4.28 -2.42 17.82
N LEU A 415 4.07 -1.99 19.07
CA LEU A 415 5.16 -1.68 20.01
C LEU A 415 6.09 -2.85 20.23
N LEU A 416 5.54 -4.03 20.61
CA LEU A 416 6.35 -5.22 20.85
C LEU A 416 7.11 -5.67 19.60
N THR A 417 6.49 -5.58 18.43
CA THR A 417 7.14 -5.91 17.15
C THR A 417 8.34 -5.00 16.89
N LEU A 418 8.16 -3.69 17.05
CA LEU A 418 9.25 -2.73 16.88
C LEU A 418 10.39 -2.99 17.86
N LEU A 419 10.09 -3.23 19.15
CA LEU A 419 11.11 -3.52 20.15
C LEU A 419 11.84 -4.84 19.90
N ALA A 420 11.14 -5.89 19.46
CA ALA A 420 11.74 -7.18 19.13
C ALA A 420 12.68 -7.08 17.91
N LEU A 421 12.34 -6.24 16.94
CA LEU A 421 13.15 -5.99 15.74
C LEU A 421 14.32 -5.06 16.03
N ALA A 422 14.11 -3.99 16.81
CA ALA A 422 15.13 -3.02 17.16
C ALA A 422 16.16 -3.56 18.17
N GLY A 423 15.86 -4.68 18.81
CA GLY A 423 16.68 -5.28 19.88
C GLY A 423 16.48 -4.57 21.22
N ALA A 424 16.15 -5.37 22.25
CA ALA A 424 16.11 -4.86 23.62
C ALA A 424 17.51 -4.43 24.05
N GLY A 425 17.64 -3.23 24.59
CA GLY A 425 18.85 -2.86 25.28
C GLY A 425 18.98 -3.71 26.54
N ASP A 426 20.00 -4.53 26.65
CA ASP A 426 20.28 -5.22 27.90
C ASP A 426 20.40 -4.17 29.02
N SER A 427 19.49 -4.28 30.00
CA SER A 427 19.63 -3.53 31.25
C SER A 427 20.76 -4.18 32.04
N GLY A 428 22.01 -3.73 31.73
CA GLY A 428 23.16 -3.88 32.63
C GLY A 428 23.52 -5.29 33.08
N ALA A 429 24.37 -5.97 32.34
CA ALA A 429 25.52 -6.62 32.97
C ALA A 429 26.60 -5.53 33.13
N GLY A 430 26.56 -4.85 34.26
CA GLY A 430 27.71 -4.07 34.71
C GLY A 430 28.89 -5.01 34.79
N GLY A 431 29.86 -4.87 33.90
CA GLY A 431 31.17 -5.48 34.08
C GLY A 431 31.76 -4.95 35.38
N SER A 432 31.68 -5.76 36.43
CA SER A 432 32.65 -5.68 37.50
C SER A 432 33.95 -6.20 36.88
N GLY A 433 34.86 -5.23 36.64
CA GLY A 433 36.19 -5.51 36.17
C GLY A 433 37.01 -6.30 37.19
N GLU A 434 37.90 -6.99 36.73
CA GLU A 434 39.28 -7.00 37.23
C GLU A 434 40.21 -6.98 36.00
#